data_52d910d9e466a684886524556c877cd0
#
_entry.id   52d910d9e466a684886524556c877cd0
#
_cell.length_a   1.000
_cell.length_b   1.000
_cell.length_c   1.000
_cell.angle_alpha   90.00
_cell.angle_beta   90.00
_cell.angle_gamma   90.00
#
_symmetry.space_group_name_H-M   'P 1'
#
loop_
_entity.id
_entity.type
_entity.pdbx_description
1 polymer ?
#
loop_
_entity_poly.entity_id
_entity_poly.type
_entity_poly.pdbx_seq_one_letter_code
_entity_poly.pdbx_strand_id
1 'polypeptide(L)'
;MVKSAASGPKRLAPTDAEARAEAFQKSRDDRRFELKEDYVELIAELMAQEGEARQTDIARRLGVTQPTVAKMLKRLAEENLVTQRPYRGVFLTEEGQRLAAATKRRHDIVETLLLRLGVDPDTARKDAEGIEHHVSDRTLKAFELFLATR
;
A
#
# COMPACT_ATOMS: atom_id res chain seq x y z
N MET A 1 -35.97 -21.94 39.76
CA MET A 1 -34.93 -22.43 38.83
C MET A 1 -34.14 -21.25 38.26
N VAL A 2 -32.98 -20.99 38.82
CA VAL A 2 -32.12 -19.91 38.37
C VAL A 2 -31.15 -20.50 37.34
N LYS A 3 -31.27 -20.11 36.08
CA LYS A 3 -30.28 -20.46 35.03
C LYS A 3 -29.01 -19.67 35.25
N SER A 4 -27.95 -20.36 35.68
CA SER A 4 -26.59 -19.85 35.71
C SER A 4 -26.16 -19.54 34.29
N ALA A 5 -25.91 -18.27 33.99
CA ALA A 5 -25.26 -17.86 32.77
C ALA A 5 -23.76 -18.21 32.87
N ALA A 6 -23.34 -19.19 32.09
CA ALA A 6 -21.92 -19.49 31.94
C ALA A 6 -21.21 -18.30 31.26
N SER A 7 -20.48 -17.54 32.06
CA SER A 7 -19.56 -16.53 31.58
C SER A 7 -18.42 -17.23 30.81
N GLY A 8 -18.37 -17.03 29.53
CA GLY A 8 -17.28 -17.53 28.69
C GLY A 8 -15.91 -16.99 29.15
N PRO A 9 -14.80 -17.64 28.77
CA PRO A 9 -13.50 -17.26 29.28
C PRO A 9 -13.20 -15.81 28.90
N LYS A 10 -12.99 -14.98 29.93
CA LYS A 10 -12.56 -13.61 29.81
C LYS A 10 -11.18 -13.62 29.17
N ARG A 11 -11.04 -13.15 27.94
CA ARG A 11 -9.70 -12.97 27.32
C ARG A 11 -8.90 -12.09 28.26
N LEU A 12 -7.81 -12.65 28.77
CA LEU A 12 -6.83 -11.87 29.52
C LEU A 12 -6.25 -10.80 28.61
N ALA A 13 -6.08 -9.60 29.12
CA ALA A 13 -5.35 -8.54 28.39
C ALA A 13 -3.93 -9.04 28.06
N PRO A 14 -3.42 -8.76 26.86
CA PRO A 14 -2.07 -9.18 26.48
C PRO A 14 -1.05 -8.61 27.46
N THR A 15 -0.02 -9.39 27.77
CA THR A 15 1.12 -8.90 28.52
C THR A 15 1.86 -7.80 27.74
N ASP A 16 2.63 -6.95 28.40
CA ASP A 16 3.41 -5.90 27.72
C ASP A 16 4.34 -6.47 26.64
N ALA A 17 4.87 -7.69 26.85
CA ALA A 17 5.69 -8.37 25.86
C ALA A 17 4.89 -8.83 24.66
N GLU A 18 3.69 -9.39 24.88
CA GLU A 18 2.78 -9.81 23.81
C GLU A 18 2.26 -8.61 23.01
N ALA A 19 1.85 -7.53 23.66
CA ALA A 19 1.42 -6.30 23.02
C ALA A 19 2.54 -5.68 22.15
N ARG A 20 3.78 -5.75 22.63
CA ARG A 20 4.95 -5.27 21.90
C ARG A 20 5.26 -6.14 20.68
N ALA A 21 5.16 -7.47 20.82
CA ALA A 21 5.32 -8.41 19.72
C ALA A 21 4.26 -8.22 18.63
N GLU A 22 3.00 -8.01 19.02
CA GLU A 22 1.90 -7.70 18.09
C GLU A 22 2.15 -6.39 17.34
N ALA A 23 2.63 -5.34 18.03
CA ALA A 23 2.97 -4.07 17.41
C ALA A 23 4.11 -4.21 16.38
N PHE A 24 5.14 -4.99 16.66
CA PHE A 24 6.21 -5.28 15.72
C PHE A 24 5.73 -6.11 14.52
N GLN A 25 4.85 -7.08 14.74
CA GLN A 25 4.27 -7.88 13.65
C GLN A 25 3.41 -7.00 12.73
N LYS A 26 2.56 -6.15 13.30
CA LYS A 26 1.75 -5.19 12.54
C LYS A 26 2.63 -4.26 11.70
N SER A 27 3.71 -3.72 12.27
CA SER A 27 4.65 -2.86 11.54
C SER A 27 5.31 -3.58 10.36
N ARG A 28 5.67 -4.86 10.51
CA ARG A 28 6.20 -5.67 9.39
C ARG A 28 5.18 -5.91 8.30
N ASP A 29 3.94 -6.20 8.67
CA ASP A 29 2.85 -6.43 7.73
C ASP A 29 2.49 -5.15 6.97
N ASP A 30 2.46 -4.02 7.65
CA ASP A 30 2.24 -2.70 7.05
C ASP A 30 3.32 -2.37 6.00
N ARG A 31 4.60 -2.65 6.30
CA ARG A 31 5.72 -2.45 5.35
C ARG A 31 5.61 -3.34 4.12
N ARG A 32 5.18 -4.58 4.28
CA ARG A 32 4.98 -5.50 3.15
C ARG A 32 3.86 -5.01 2.25
N PHE A 33 2.79 -4.52 2.83
CA PHE A 33 1.65 -3.98 2.11
C PHE A 33 2.03 -2.69 1.36
N GLU A 34 2.71 -1.77 2.02
CA GLU A 34 3.26 -0.55 1.43
C GLU A 34 4.16 -0.86 0.22
N LEU A 35 5.08 -1.80 0.38
CA LEU A 35 5.98 -2.21 -0.69
C LEU A 35 5.22 -2.80 -1.89
N LYS A 36 4.18 -3.59 -1.65
CA LYS A 36 3.30 -4.13 -2.68
C LYS A 36 2.62 -3.01 -3.47
N GLU A 37 2.07 -2.03 -2.78
CA GLU A 37 1.43 -0.87 -3.39
C GLU A 37 2.43 -0.07 -4.25
N ASP A 38 3.62 0.19 -3.75
CA ASP A 38 4.69 0.89 -4.48
C ASP A 38 5.05 0.18 -5.79
N TYR A 39 5.16 -1.16 -5.76
CA TYR A 39 5.48 -1.93 -6.96
C TYR A 39 4.36 -1.89 -8.00
N VAL A 40 3.10 -2.09 -7.59
CA VAL A 40 2.00 -2.09 -8.57
C VAL A 40 1.78 -0.68 -9.16
N GLU A 41 1.96 0.36 -8.38
CA GLU A 41 1.87 1.74 -8.86
C GLU A 41 2.98 2.04 -9.89
N LEU A 42 4.22 1.68 -9.59
CA LEU A 42 5.34 1.85 -10.52
C LEU A 42 5.14 1.03 -11.81
N ILE A 43 4.68 -0.20 -11.69
CA ILE A 43 4.40 -1.04 -12.87
C ILE A 43 3.31 -0.39 -13.73
N ALA A 44 2.24 0.15 -13.12
CA ALA A 44 1.20 0.89 -13.84
C ALA A 44 1.76 2.10 -14.59
N GLU A 45 2.63 2.87 -13.96
CA GLU A 45 3.29 4.03 -14.57
C GLU A 45 4.15 3.62 -15.78
N LEU A 46 4.97 2.58 -15.62
CA LEU A 46 5.83 2.07 -16.70
C LEU A 46 5.01 1.52 -17.87
N MET A 47 3.92 0.82 -17.59
CA MET A 47 3.01 0.34 -18.63
C MET A 47 2.36 1.49 -19.40
N ALA A 48 1.98 2.56 -18.71
CA ALA A 48 1.40 3.74 -19.34
C ALA A 48 2.41 4.53 -20.19
N GLN A 49 3.66 4.61 -19.75
CA GLN A 49 4.72 5.38 -20.42
C GLN A 49 5.38 4.60 -21.57
N GLU A 50 5.62 3.32 -21.38
CA GLU A 50 6.45 2.49 -22.25
C GLU A 50 5.74 1.26 -22.81
N GLY A 51 4.49 1.03 -22.43
CA GLY A 51 3.72 -0.13 -22.85
C GLY A 51 4.00 -1.43 -22.07
N GLU A 52 5.11 -1.50 -21.35
CA GLU A 52 5.51 -2.64 -20.52
C GLU A 52 6.39 -2.19 -19.36
N ALA A 53 6.43 -3.00 -18.30
CA ALA A 53 7.34 -2.79 -17.19
C ALA A 53 8.45 -3.84 -17.21
N ARG A 54 9.70 -3.40 -17.37
CA ARG A 54 10.86 -4.29 -17.35
C ARG A 54 11.48 -4.37 -15.97
N GLN A 55 11.94 -5.54 -15.58
CA GLN A 55 12.61 -5.75 -14.30
C GLN A 55 13.78 -4.79 -14.08
N THR A 56 14.55 -4.50 -15.12
CA THR A 56 15.68 -3.55 -15.08
C THR A 56 15.23 -2.13 -14.76
N ASP A 57 14.12 -1.69 -15.34
CA ASP A 57 13.56 -0.35 -15.10
C ASP A 57 12.96 -0.22 -13.70
N ILE A 58 12.27 -1.26 -13.24
CA ILE A 58 11.75 -1.32 -11.87
C ILE A 58 12.90 -1.22 -10.87
N ALA A 59 13.95 -2.02 -11.04
CA ALA A 59 15.13 -2.03 -10.17
C ALA A 59 15.79 -0.65 -10.10
N ARG A 60 15.97 -0.01 -11.25
CA ARG A 60 16.57 1.31 -11.34
C ARG A 60 15.73 2.38 -10.64
N ARG A 61 14.41 2.38 -10.86
CA ARG A 61 13.52 3.37 -10.28
C ARG A 61 13.34 3.23 -8.77
N LEU A 62 13.36 2.00 -8.26
CA LEU A 62 13.26 1.73 -6.83
C LEU A 62 14.62 1.78 -6.11
N GLY A 63 15.73 1.84 -6.85
CA GLY A 63 17.06 1.83 -6.25
C GLY A 63 17.41 0.51 -5.58
N VAL A 64 16.93 -0.61 -6.12
CA VAL A 64 17.17 -1.96 -5.62
C VAL A 64 17.81 -2.84 -6.68
N THR A 65 18.31 -4.01 -6.28
CA THR A 65 18.92 -4.95 -7.22
C THR A 65 17.86 -5.71 -8.03
N GLN A 66 18.25 -6.19 -9.21
CA GLN A 66 17.35 -7.02 -10.02
C GLN A 66 16.90 -8.32 -9.32
N PRO A 67 17.76 -9.05 -8.59
CA PRO A 67 17.31 -10.19 -7.80
C PRO A 67 16.25 -9.85 -6.76
N THR A 68 16.34 -8.68 -6.13
CA THR A 68 15.32 -8.18 -5.20
C THR A 68 13.98 -7.97 -5.92
N VAL A 69 14.00 -7.36 -7.09
CA VAL A 69 12.81 -7.16 -7.92
C VAL A 69 12.22 -8.51 -8.35
N ALA A 70 13.05 -9.44 -8.84
CA ALA A 70 12.61 -10.75 -9.28
C ALA A 70 11.87 -11.51 -8.16
N LYS A 71 12.40 -11.47 -6.94
CA LYS A 71 11.79 -12.07 -5.76
C LYS A 71 10.43 -11.44 -5.43
N MET A 72 10.32 -10.13 -5.51
CA MET A 72 9.07 -9.43 -5.27
C MET A 72 8.04 -9.71 -6.37
N LEU A 73 8.44 -9.70 -7.63
CA LEU A 73 7.55 -10.01 -8.74
C LEU A 73 6.97 -11.43 -8.65
N LYS A 74 7.76 -12.39 -8.20
CA LYS A 74 7.28 -13.75 -7.92
C LYS A 74 6.16 -13.75 -6.88
N ARG A 75 6.31 -12.99 -5.81
CA ARG A 75 5.28 -12.86 -4.76
C ARG A 75 4.04 -12.18 -5.29
N LEU A 76 4.19 -11.11 -6.07
CA LEU A 76 3.05 -10.42 -6.69
C LEU A 76 2.30 -11.32 -7.67
N ALA A 77 3.01 -12.19 -8.40
CA ALA A 77 2.40 -13.18 -9.29
C ALA A 77 1.62 -14.23 -8.51
N GLU A 78 2.14 -14.71 -7.38
CA GLU A 78 1.45 -15.64 -6.48
C GLU A 78 0.17 -15.04 -5.89
N GLU A 79 0.14 -13.71 -5.68
CA GLU A 79 -1.05 -12.97 -5.23
C GLU A 79 -1.96 -12.52 -6.39
N ASN A 80 -1.70 -12.96 -7.61
CA ASN A 80 -2.47 -12.63 -8.80
C ASN A 80 -2.52 -11.12 -9.13
N LEU A 81 -1.47 -10.39 -8.83
CA LEU A 81 -1.37 -8.96 -9.12
C LEU A 81 -0.61 -8.65 -10.39
N VAL A 82 0.31 -9.51 -10.79
CA VAL A 82 1.11 -9.38 -12.02
C VAL A 82 1.17 -10.68 -12.80
N THR A 83 1.42 -10.56 -14.10
CA THR A 83 1.83 -11.66 -14.96
C THR A 83 3.19 -11.32 -15.57
N GLN A 84 4.07 -12.31 -15.64
CA GLN A 84 5.35 -12.20 -16.32
C GLN A 84 5.26 -12.87 -17.68
N ARG A 85 5.64 -12.17 -18.75
CA ARG A 85 5.69 -12.73 -20.10
C ARG A 85 7.13 -12.88 -20.53
N PRO A 86 7.53 -14.05 -21.05
CA PRO A 86 8.87 -14.23 -21.58
C PRO A 86 9.20 -13.17 -22.63
N TYR A 87 10.38 -12.55 -22.52
CA TYR A 87 10.90 -11.53 -23.44
C TYR A 87 10.12 -10.20 -23.50
N ARG A 88 9.03 -10.04 -22.73
CA ARG A 88 8.20 -8.84 -22.77
C ARG A 88 8.15 -8.05 -21.48
N GLY A 89 8.51 -8.64 -20.37
CA GLY A 89 8.46 -7.97 -19.06
C GLY A 89 7.22 -8.32 -18.25
N VAL A 90 6.80 -7.39 -17.42
CA VAL A 90 5.76 -7.58 -16.40
C VAL A 90 4.54 -6.75 -16.75
N PHE A 91 3.37 -7.32 -16.52
CA PHE A 91 2.08 -6.67 -16.74
C PHE A 91 1.21 -6.81 -15.49
N LEU A 92 0.43 -5.80 -15.17
CA LEU A 92 -0.57 -5.90 -14.12
C LEU A 92 -1.75 -6.75 -14.60
N THR A 93 -2.26 -7.59 -13.71
CA THR A 93 -3.57 -8.21 -13.87
C THR A 93 -4.67 -7.17 -13.64
N GLU A 94 -5.93 -7.53 -13.84
CA GLU A 94 -7.06 -6.67 -13.47
C GLU A 94 -7.06 -6.33 -11.98
N GLU A 95 -6.74 -7.29 -11.11
CA GLU A 95 -6.55 -7.09 -9.67
C GLU A 95 -5.41 -6.10 -9.38
N GLY A 96 -4.27 -6.26 -10.05
CA GLY A 96 -3.13 -5.36 -9.92
C GLY A 96 -3.46 -3.94 -10.37
N GLN A 97 -4.22 -3.79 -11.44
CA GLN A 97 -4.68 -2.48 -11.93
C GLN A 97 -5.61 -1.79 -10.93
N ARG A 98 -6.51 -2.54 -10.29
CA ARG A 98 -7.38 -1.99 -9.25
C ARG A 98 -6.60 -1.52 -8.04
N LEU A 99 -5.62 -2.30 -7.60
CA LEU A 99 -4.76 -1.91 -6.48
C LEU A 99 -3.94 -0.65 -6.82
N ALA A 100 -3.35 -0.59 -8.01
CA ALA A 100 -2.60 0.58 -8.47
C ALA A 100 -3.47 1.84 -8.53
N ALA A 101 -4.69 1.72 -9.05
CA ALA A 101 -5.64 2.83 -9.13
C ALA A 101 -6.09 3.31 -7.74
N ALA A 102 -6.33 2.39 -6.81
CA ALA A 102 -6.68 2.72 -5.42
C ALA A 102 -5.53 3.43 -4.71
N THR A 103 -4.29 2.97 -4.89
CA THR A 103 -3.09 3.59 -4.32
C THR A 103 -2.89 5.01 -4.86
N LYS A 104 -3.01 5.18 -6.18
CA LYS A 104 -2.91 6.50 -6.81
C LYS A 104 -3.98 7.47 -6.29
N ARG A 105 -5.21 7.00 -6.13
CA ARG A 105 -6.29 7.81 -5.59
C ARG A 105 -5.99 8.28 -4.15
N ARG A 106 -5.47 7.39 -3.32
CA ARG A 106 -5.07 7.73 -1.94
C ARG A 106 -3.97 8.80 -1.93
N HIS A 107 -2.97 8.65 -2.78
CA HIS A 107 -1.92 9.64 -2.96
C HIS A 107 -2.50 11.00 -3.34
N ASP A 108 -3.34 11.06 -4.37
CA ASP A 108 -3.92 12.29 -4.88
C ASP A 108 -4.76 13.02 -3.81
N ILE A 109 -5.52 12.29 -3.01
CA ILE A 109 -6.32 12.85 -1.91
C ILE A 109 -5.43 13.44 -0.83
N VAL A 110 -4.42 12.71 -0.39
CA VAL A 110 -3.49 13.15 0.66
C VAL A 110 -2.68 14.35 0.20
N GLU A 111 -2.11 14.29 -1.01
CA GLU A 111 -1.35 15.42 -1.58
C GLU A 111 -2.22 16.68 -1.71
N THR A 112 -3.44 16.53 -2.23
CA THR A 112 -4.38 17.65 -2.37
C THR A 112 -4.73 18.25 -1.00
N LEU A 113 -4.92 17.42 0.02
CA LEU A 113 -5.16 17.90 1.38
C LEU A 113 -3.99 18.71 1.91
N LEU A 114 -2.77 18.22 1.76
CA LEU A 114 -1.56 18.91 2.22
C LEU A 114 -1.37 20.24 1.51
N LEU A 115 -1.59 20.29 0.21
CA LEU A 115 -1.56 21.53 -0.57
C LEU A 115 -2.59 22.55 -0.05
N ARG A 116 -3.80 22.09 0.23
CA ARG A 116 -4.86 22.94 0.74
C ARG A 116 -4.60 23.48 2.15
N LEU A 117 -3.86 22.72 2.94
CA LEU A 117 -3.38 23.15 4.27
C LEU A 117 -2.21 24.13 4.21
N GLY A 118 -1.67 24.40 3.03
CA GLY A 118 -0.58 25.34 2.83
C GLY A 118 0.82 24.73 2.81
N VAL A 119 0.90 23.41 2.73
CA VAL A 119 2.19 22.71 2.51
C VAL A 119 2.66 22.97 1.09
N ASP A 120 3.93 23.29 0.91
CA ASP A 120 4.48 23.52 -0.44
C ASP A 120 4.41 22.26 -1.31
N PRO A 121 4.33 22.41 -2.65
CA PRO A 121 4.10 21.27 -3.54
C PRO A 121 5.13 20.14 -3.45
N ASP A 122 6.39 20.47 -3.29
CA ASP A 122 7.45 19.45 -3.21
C ASP A 122 7.36 18.63 -1.93
N THR A 123 7.17 19.31 -0.79
CA THR A 123 6.94 18.66 0.50
C THR A 123 5.64 17.86 0.51
N ALA A 124 4.55 18.41 0.00
CA ALA A 124 3.25 17.74 -0.06
C ALA A 124 3.33 16.42 -0.83
N ARG A 125 4.00 16.42 -1.99
CA ARG A 125 4.21 15.21 -2.79
C ARG A 125 5.01 14.15 -2.04
N LYS A 126 6.13 14.55 -1.43
CA LYS A 126 7.00 13.64 -0.68
C LYS A 126 6.32 13.06 0.55
N ASP A 127 5.63 13.88 1.31
CA ASP A 127 4.95 13.44 2.53
C ASP A 127 3.74 12.55 2.19
N ALA A 128 3.02 12.85 1.10
CA ALA A 128 1.91 12.04 0.63
C ALA A 128 2.34 10.59 0.32
N GLU A 129 3.53 10.39 -0.25
CA GLU A 129 4.08 9.05 -0.53
C GLU A 129 4.16 8.16 0.72
N GLY A 130 4.42 8.75 1.88
CA GLY A 130 4.43 8.00 3.14
C GLY A 130 3.05 7.90 3.80
N ILE A 131 2.34 9.01 3.89
CA ILE A 131 1.06 9.09 4.60
C ILE A 131 -0.02 8.21 3.97
N GLU A 132 -0.08 8.14 2.64
CA GLU A 132 -1.12 7.40 1.90
C GLU A 132 -1.25 5.94 2.31
N HIS A 133 -0.13 5.30 2.65
CA HIS A 133 -0.10 3.88 3.02
C HIS A 133 -0.64 3.61 4.44
N HIS A 134 -0.71 4.63 5.28
CA HIS A 134 -1.08 4.50 6.69
C HIS A 134 -2.43 5.12 7.04
N VAL A 135 -3.13 5.63 6.04
CA VAL A 135 -4.45 6.23 6.21
C VAL A 135 -5.54 5.16 6.06
N SER A 136 -6.39 5.00 7.07
CA SER A 136 -7.55 4.12 6.96
C SER A 136 -8.57 4.67 5.97
N ASP A 137 -9.43 3.81 5.43
CA ASP A 137 -10.49 4.23 4.51
C ASP A 137 -11.44 5.25 5.16
N ARG A 138 -11.67 5.11 6.45
CA ARG A 138 -12.49 6.05 7.22
C ARG A 138 -11.85 7.45 7.28
N THR A 139 -10.55 7.52 7.53
CA THR A 139 -9.80 8.79 7.54
C THR A 139 -9.73 9.39 6.14
N LEU A 140 -9.47 8.56 5.12
CA LEU A 140 -9.46 9.00 3.73
C LEU A 140 -10.80 9.62 3.31
N LYS A 141 -11.90 9.01 3.72
CA LYS A 141 -13.26 9.55 3.49
C LYS A 141 -13.46 10.90 4.16
N ALA A 142 -12.94 11.08 5.37
CA ALA A 142 -13.00 12.38 6.05
C ALA A 142 -12.19 13.45 5.29
N PHE A 143 -11.04 13.10 4.74
CA PHE A 143 -10.25 13.98 3.90
C PHE A 143 -11.00 14.39 2.63
N GLU A 144 -11.63 13.45 1.95
CA GLU A 144 -12.47 13.74 0.77
C GLU A 144 -13.61 14.70 1.09
N LEU A 145 -14.30 14.47 2.20
CA LEU A 145 -15.40 15.34 2.64
C LEU A 145 -14.91 16.76 2.93
N PHE A 146 -13.77 16.88 3.59
CA PHE A 146 -13.14 18.18 3.85
C PHE A 146 -12.78 18.90 2.54
N LEU A 147 -12.20 18.18 1.58
CA LEU A 147 -11.81 18.74 0.27
C LEU A 147 -13.01 19.15 -0.57
N ALA A 148 -14.17 18.53 -0.38
CA ALA A 148 -15.41 18.90 -1.05
C ALA A 148 -16.04 20.19 -0.51
N THR A 149 -15.64 20.63 0.69
CA THR A 149 -16.08 21.91 1.26
C THR A 149 -15.27 23.07 0.67
N ARG A 150 -15.92 24.19 0.38
CA ARG A 150 -15.28 25.41 -0.14
C ARG A 150 -14.68 26.25 0.99
#